data_e91fb86c257ed37a97341777d2581b92
#
_entry.id   e91fb86c257ed37a97341777d2581b92
#
_cell.length_a   1.000
_cell.length_b   1.000
_cell.length_c   1.000
_cell.angle_alpha   90.00
_cell.angle_beta   90.00
_cell.angle_gamma   90.00
#
_symmetry.space_group_name_H-M   'P 1'
#
loop_
_entity.id
_entity.type
_entity.pdbx_description
1 polymer ?
#
loop_
_entity_poly.entity_id
_entity_poly.type
_entity_poly.pdbx_seq_one_letter_code
_entity_poly.pdbx_strand_id
1 'polypeptide(L)'
;MLVDSWYDSYLGVVVLVRVIAGELSKGQKIKMLGTNSSYTIDEVGIFTPKKVPLKTIQAGEIGYIIAGIKNVSDTQIGDTITDFQKPCKDALKGFRPSQPSVFCGLFPTDSGDFEDLRDSIEKLSLNDSSFQYETENSAALGFGFRCGFLGLLHLEIVRERIEREFNIDLITTAPSVIYKIHLTNGDVIELHNPADMPEVTNIKAIEEPWIKATILVPDEYLGAVLKLCEERRGHQVDLTYAGTRAMVVYDLPLNEVVFDFYDRLKSVSSGYASFDWQMEDYKAEKLVKMSVLVNEEPVDALSVIVHADRSFNRGRTCLLYTSD
;
A
#
# COMPACT_ATOMS: atom_id res chain seq x y z
N MET A 1 -18.23 -8.31 14.48
CA MET A 1 -17.17 -8.18 13.47
C MET A 1 -16.65 -6.74 13.51
N LEU A 2 -15.35 -6.55 13.61
CA LEU A 2 -14.70 -5.25 13.53
C LEU A 2 -14.70 -4.79 12.07
N VAL A 3 -15.23 -3.60 11.80
CA VAL A 3 -15.37 -3.08 10.44
C VAL A 3 -14.30 -2.04 10.16
N ASP A 4 -14.02 -1.17 11.15
CA ASP A 4 -13.04 -0.10 11.05
C ASP A 4 -12.58 0.33 12.44
N SER A 5 -11.44 1.03 12.54
CA SER A 5 -10.97 1.62 13.79
C SER A 5 -10.12 2.85 13.49
N TRP A 6 -10.19 3.85 14.39
CA TRP A 6 -9.36 5.06 14.30
C TRP A 6 -9.01 5.56 15.70
N TYR A 7 -7.94 6.30 15.77
CA TYR A 7 -7.49 6.94 17.00
C TYR A 7 -8.13 8.32 17.16
N ASP A 8 -8.71 8.54 18.32
CA ASP A 8 -9.22 9.84 18.77
C ASP A 8 -8.39 10.30 19.98
N SER A 9 -7.89 11.53 19.95
CA SER A 9 -6.99 12.06 20.99
C SER A 9 -7.61 12.13 22.39
N TYR A 10 -8.95 12.14 22.49
CA TYR A 10 -9.69 12.22 23.76
C TYR A 10 -10.25 10.87 24.22
N LEU A 11 -10.59 9.99 23.28
CA LEU A 11 -11.32 8.75 23.55
C LEU A 11 -10.45 7.50 23.44
N GLY A 12 -9.23 7.65 22.89
CA GLY A 12 -8.41 6.53 22.47
C GLY A 12 -8.94 5.92 21.18
N VAL A 13 -8.78 4.62 20.99
CA VAL A 13 -9.25 3.94 19.79
C VAL A 13 -10.77 3.76 19.82
N VAL A 14 -11.44 4.31 18.83
CA VAL A 14 -12.86 4.08 18.54
C VAL A 14 -12.97 2.97 17.51
N VAL A 15 -13.75 1.95 17.83
CA VAL A 15 -13.91 0.77 16.96
C VAL A 15 -15.31 0.72 16.40
N LEU A 16 -15.43 0.71 15.07
CA LEU A 16 -16.69 0.50 14.36
C LEU A 16 -16.96 -0.99 14.25
N VAL A 17 -18.14 -1.41 14.66
CA VAL A 17 -18.50 -2.83 14.74
C VAL A 17 -19.82 -3.11 14.06
N ARG A 18 -19.94 -4.30 13.45
CA ARG A 18 -21.21 -4.91 13.09
C ARG A 18 -21.48 -6.09 14.01
N VAL A 19 -22.58 -6.06 14.74
CA VAL A 19 -22.99 -7.17 15.61
C VAL A 19 -23.65 -8.25 14.74
N ILE A 20 -23.06 -9.44 14.71
CA ILE A 20 -23.58 -10.58 13.92
C ILE A 20 -24.54 -11.41 14.76
N ALA A 21 -24.19 -11.64 16.03
CA ALA A 21 -24.99 -12.38 16.98
C ALA A 21 -24.78 -11.85 18.39
N GLY A 22 -25.77 -11.95 19.27
CA GLY A 22 -25.74 -11.42 20.64
C GLY A 22 -25.90 -9.90 20.69
N GLU A 23 -25.28 -9.29 21.68
CA GLU A 23 -25.31 -7.84 21.92
C GLU A 23 -23.99 -7.37 22.50
N LEU A 24 -23.72 -6.06 22.36
CA LEU A 24 -22.62 -5.35 23.02
C LEU A 24 -23.20 -4.30 23.97
N SER A 25 -22.67 -4.24 25.17
CA SER A 25 -23.12 -3.28 26.19
C SER A 25 -21.96 -2.67 26.97
N LYS A 26 -22.20 -1.51 27.55
CA LYS A 26 -21.25 -0.85 28.45
C LYS A 26 -20.92 -1.76 29.64
N GLY A 27 -19.63 -1.84 30.01
CA GLY A 27 -19.13 -2.67 31.11
C GLY A 27 -18.87 -4.13 30.71
N GLN A 28 -19.27 -4.57 29.56
CA GLN A 28 -19.00 -5.93 29.08
C GLN A 28 -17.50 -6.09 28.77
N LYS A 29 -16.93 -7.20 29.25
CA LYS A 29 -15.57 -7.58 28.87
C LYS A 29 -15.57 -8.36 27.58
N ILE A 30 -14.80 -7.88 26.61
CA ILE A 30 -14.68 -8.45 25.26
C ILE A 30 -13.28 -8.99 25.01
N LYS A 31 -13.17 -9.86 24.03
CA LYS A 31 -11.92 -10.42 23.53
C LYS A 31 -11.87 -10.28 22.02
N MET A 32 -10.74 -9.79 21.49
CA MET A 32 -10.39 -9.82 20.07
C MET A 32 -9.77 -11.19 19.78
N LEU A 33 -10.26 -11.92 18.77
CA LEU A 33 -9.75 -13.26 18.48
C LEU A 33 -8.43 -13.23 17.70
N GLY A 34 -8.27 -12.28 16.77
CA GLY A 34 -7.07 -12.16 15.94
C GLY A 34 -5.84 -11.74 16.75
N THR A 35 -5.96 -10.69 17.55
CA THR A 35 -4.86 -10.16 18.37
C THR A 35 -4.76 -10.80 19.76
N ASN A 36 -5.77 -11.61 20.15
CA ASN A 36 -5.89 -12.23 21.47
C ASN A 36 -5.94 -11.22 22.64
N SER A 37 -6.18 -9.95 22.36
CA SER A 37 -6.29 -8.88 23.34
C SER A 37 -7.69 -8.84 23.98
N SER A 38 -7.81 -8.28 25.18
CA SER A 38 -9.10 -8.18 25.87
C SER A 38 -9.27 -6.82 26.53
N TYR A 39 -10.50 -6.30 26.42
CA TYR A 39 -10.85 -4.96 26.88
C TYR A 39 -12.21 -4.95 27.55
N THR A 40 -12.48 -3.89 28.33
CA THR A 40 -13.81 -3.64 28.90
C THR A 40 -14.42 -2.46 28.15
N ILE A 41 -15.65 -2.61 27.70
CA ILE A 41 -16.36 -1.57 26.97
C ILE A 41 -16.74 -0.41 27.91
N ASP A 42 -16.23 0.78 27.62
CA ASP A 42 -16.56 2.01 28.35
C ASP A 42 -17.83 2.68 27.79
N GLU A 43 -18.01 2.62 26.47
CA GLU A 43 -19.15 3.20 25.79
C GLU A 43 -19.51 2.39 24.54
N VAL A 44 -20.81 2.30 24.24
CA VAL A 44 -21.37 1.80 22.98
C VAL A 44 -22.30 2.84 22.40
N GLY A 45 -22.44 2.89 21.07
CA GLY A 45 -23.35 3.83 20.43
C GLY A 45 -23.39 3.70 18.92
N ILE A 46 -24.06 4.64 18.27
CA ILE A 46 -24.21 4.74 16.82
C ILE A 46 -23.83 6.13 16.32
N PHE A 47 -23.65 6.26 15.01
CA PHE A 47 -23.48 7.55 14.33
C PHE A 47 -24.73 7.92 13.55
N THR A 48 -25.30 9.17 13.78
CA THR A 48 -26.52 9.67 13.13
C THR A 48 -26.50 11.17 12.78
N PRO A 49 -25.64 11.74 11.99
CA PRO A 49 -24.23 11.46 11.73
C PRO A 49 -23.32 11.66 12.94
N LYS A 50 -23.81 12.40 13.96
CA LYS A 50 -23.08 12.59 15.21
C LYS A 50 -23.14 11.33 16.06
N LYS A 51 -22.14 11.19 16.92
CA LYS A 51 -22.04 10.13 17.91
C LYS A 51 -23.21 10.21 18.89
N VAL A 52 -23.96 9.11 19.02
CA VAL A 52 -25.07 8.96 19.98
C VAL A 52 -24.82 7.72 20.82
N PRO A 53 -24.52 7.90 22.14
CA PRO A 53 -24.35 6.78 23.05
C PRO A 53 -25.65 6.00 23.23
N LEU A 54 -25.54 4.67 23.30
CA LEU A 54 -26.63 3.74 23.56
C LEU A 54 -26.32 2.88 24.79
N LYS A 55 -27.33 2.18 25.29
CA LYS A 55 -27.13 1.17 26.34
C LYS A 55 -26.56 -0.12 25.78
N THR A 56 -27.06 -0.52 24.62
CA THR A 56 -26.71 -1.77 23.93
C THR A 56 -26.79 -1.57 22.43
N ILE A 57 -26.01 -2.38 21.70
CA ILE A 57 -26.11 -2.59 20.24
C ILE A 57 -26.42 -4.07 20.03
N GLN A 58 -27.46 -4.39 19.25
CA GLN A 58 -27.96 -5.73 19.05
C GLN A 58 -27.56 -6.35 17.72
N ALA A 59 -27.79 -7.67 17.57
CA ALA A 59 -27.52 -8.40 16.34
C ALA A 59 -28.17 -7.73 15.12
N GLY A 60 -27.41 -7.57 14.05
CA GLY A 60 -27.80 -6.88 12.80
C GLY A 60 -27.44 -5.40 12.76
N GLU A 61 -27.18 -4.78 13.91
CA GLU A 61 -26.86 -3.35 14.00
C GLU A 61 -25.38 -3.08 13.76
N ILE A 62 -25.10 -1.84 13.29
CA ILE A 62 -23.77 -1.26 13.16
C ILE A 62 -23.66 -0.12 14.17
N GLY A 63 -22.56 -0.09 14.91
CA GLY A 63 -22.31 0.96 15.88
C GLY A 63 -20.83 1.02 16.24
N TYR A 64 -20.51 1.82 17.24
CA TYR A 64 -19.15 1.95 17.75
C TYR A 64 -19.02 1.47 19.19
N ILE A 65 -17.83 1.07 19.53
CA ILE A 65 -17.40 0.82 20.92
C ILE A 65 -16.14 1.63 21.23
N ILE A 66 -16.04 2.04 22.48
CA ILE A 66 -14.84 2.62 23.10
C ILE A 66 -14.50 1.73 24.29
N ALA A 67 -13.25 1.28 24.39
CA ALA A 67 -12.84 0.30 25.37
C ALA A 67 -11.43 0.56 25.95
N GLY A 68 -11.01 1.84 26.01
CA GLY A 68 -9.70 2.22 26.53
C GLY A 68 -8.51 1.62 25.76
N ILE A 69 -8.71 1.25 24.50
CA ILE A 69 -7.67 0.71 23.62
C ILE A 69 -6.71 1.85 23.27
N LYS A 70 -5.41 1.62 23.42
CA LYS A 70 -4.40 2.65 23.17
C LYS A 70 -3.74 2.52 21.80
N ASN A 71 -3.63 1.30 21.27
CA ASN A 71 -2.97 1.01 20.02
C ASN A 71 -3.98 0.53 18.97
N VAL A 72 -4.01 1.16 17.79
CA VAL A 72 -4.87 0.72 16.68
C VAL A 72 -4.46 -0.68 16.18
N SER A 73 -3.19 -1.05 16.32
CA SER A 73 -2.71 -2.39 15.97
C SER A 73 -3.39 -3.53 16.74
N ASP A 74 -3.99 -3.24 17.90
CA ASP A 74 -4.77 -4.22 18.65
C ASP A 74 -6.19 -4.43 18.07
N THR A 75 -6.59 -3.62 17.07
CA THR A 75 -7.91 -3.62 16.45
C THR A 75 -7.80 -3.87 14.96
N GLN A 76 -7.48 -5.09 14.56
CA GLN A 76 -7.36 -5.44 13.15
C GLN A 76 -8.73 -5.45 12.45
N ILE A 77 -8.82 -4.78 11.30
CA ILE A 77 -10.03 -4.76 10.47
C ILE A 77 -10.38 -6.20 10.06
N GLY A 78 -11.64 -6.57 10.24
CA GLY A 78 -12.13 -7.93 9.98
C GLY A 78 -12.01 -8.88 11.16
N ASP A 79 -11.40 -8.46 12.28
CA ASP A 79 -11.29 -9.31 13.48
C ASP A 79 -12.67 -9.60 14.11
N THR A 80 -12.72 -10.66 14.86
CA THR A 80 -13.91 -11.11 15.58
C THR A 80 -13.84 -10.68 17.04
N ILE A 81 -14.78 -9.82 17.43
CA ILE A 81 -14.99 -9.43 18.82
C ILE A 81 -15.99 -10.39 19.44
N THR A 82 -15.63 -11.00 20.56
CA THR A 82 -16.46 -11.94 21.28
C THR A 82 -16.54 -11.63 22.77
N ASP A 83 -17.55 -12.17 23.44
CA ASP A 83 -17.63 -12.09 24.90
C ASP A 83 -16.45 -12.81 25.56
N PHE A 84 -15.85 -12.20 26.58
CA PHE A 84 -14.68 -12.77 27.25
C PHE A 84 -15.00 -14.05 28.04
N GLN A 85 -16.19 -14.12 28.65
CA GLN A 85 -16.59 -15.27 29.50
C GLN A 85 -17.14 -16.43 28.65
N LYS A 86 -17.79 -16.09 27.51
CA LYS A 86 -18.40 -17.07 26.63
C LYS A 86 -17.92 -16.82 25.19
N PRO A 87 -16.64 -17.05 24.90
CA PRO A 87 -16.10 -16.78 23.56
C PRO A 87 -16.72 -17.68 22.51
N CYS A 88 -16.92 -17.14 21.31
CA CYS A 88 -17.30 -17.96 20.15
C CYS A 88 -16.14 -18.92 19.79
N LYS A 89 -16.48 -20.08 19.25
CA LYS A 89 -15.49 -21.11 18.91
C LYS A 89 -14.70 -20.74 17.66
N ASP A 90 -15.39 -20.18 16.68
CA ASP A 90 -14.82 -19.90 15.37
C ASP A 90 -14.82 -18.38 15.12
N ALA A 91 -13.73 -17.88 14.54
CA ALA A 91 -13.67 -16.53 14.05
C ALA A 91 -14.58 -16.35 12.83
N LEU A 92 -15.21 -15.19 12.72
CA LEU A 92 -15.94 -14.82 11.51
C LEU A 92 -14.96 -14.77 10.33
N LYS A 93 -15.48 -15.05 9.11
CA LYS A 93 -14.70 -14.75 7.90
C LYS A 93 -14.49 -13.24 7.84
N GLY A 94 -13.29 -12.81 8.21
CA GLY A 94 -12.89 -11.42 8.20
C GLY A 94 -12.54 -10.91 6.80
N PHE A 95 -12.18 -9.63 6.73
CA PHE A 95 -11.58 -9.07 5.54
C PHE A 95 -10.13 -9.57 5.42
N ARG A 96 -9.64 -9.70 4.20
CA ARG A 96 -8.21 -9.93 3.98
C ARG A 96 -7.47 -8.66 4.41
N PRO A 97 -6.39 -8.75 5.18
CA PRO A 97 -5.56 -7.60 5.48
C PRO A 97 -5.09 -6.95 4.16
N SER A 98 -5.21 -5.65 4.09
CA SER A 98 -4.63 -4.90 2.98
C SER A 98 -3.11 -5.02 3.07
N GLN A 99 -2.48 -5.42 1.97
CA GLN A 99 -1.02 -5.49 1.90
C GLN A 99 -0.50 -4.36 1.00
N PRO A 100 0.55 -3.66 1.43
CA PRO A 100 1.21 -2.68 0.58
C PRO A 100 1.69 -3.32 -0.73
N SER A 101 1.52 -2.59 -1.81
CA SER A 101 1.96 -3.01 -3.15
C SER A 101 3.04 -2.09 -3.73
N VAL A 102 3.15 -0.88 -3.19
CA VAL A 102 4.09 0.16 -3.62
C VAL A 102 4.95 0.56 -2.44
N PHE A 103 6.25 0.64 -2.63
CA PHE A 103 7.21 1.00 -1.60
C PHE A 103 8.08 2.17 -2.08
N CYS A 104 8.32 3.15 -1.21
CA CYS A 104 9.31 4.19 -1.45
C CYS A 104 9.96 4.65 -0.15
N GLY A 105 11.13 5.25 -0.24
CA GLY A 105 11.78 5.95 0.87
C GLY A 105 11.19 7.35 1.04
N LEU A 106 10.92 7.74 2.27
CA LEU A 106 10.57 9.10 2.68
C LEU A 106 11.72 9.65 3.52
N PHE A 107 12.32 10.72 3.06
CA PHE A 107 13.46 11.37 3.72
C PHE A 107 13.12 12.83 3.98
N PRO A 108 13.44 13.39 5.15
CA PRO A 108 13.28 14.82 5.36
C PRO A 108 14.32 15.60 4.54
N THR A 109 13.95 16.76 4.04
CA THR A 109 14.87 17.65 3.31
C THR A 109 15.97 18.17 4.22
N ASP A 110 15.63 18.46 5.48
CA ASP A 110 16.58 18.78 6.54
C ASP A 110 16.78 17.56 7.44
N SER A 111 18.02 17.12 7.61
CA SER A 111 18.35 15.97 8.47
C SER A 111 17.97 16.19 9.95
N GLY A 112 17.81 17.44 10.38
CA GLY A 112 17.33 17.78 11.72
C GLY A 112 15.89 17.38 11.98
N ASP A 113 15.07 17.25 10.94
CA ASP A 113 13.65 16.93 11.02
C ASP A 113 13.36 15.42 11.10
N PHE A 114 14.38 14.56 11.20
CA PHE A 114 14.21 13.10 11.22
C PHE A 114 13.31 12.63 12.40
N GLU A 115 13.51 13.18 13.59
CA GLU A 115 12.70 12.82 14.76
C GLU A 115 11.24 13.28 14.60
N ASP A 116 11.04 14.48 14.05
CA ASP A 116 9.69 15.00 13.76
C ASP A 116 8.99 14.18 12.67
N LEU A 117 9.75 13.73 11.66
CA LEU A 117 9.25 12.80 10.64
C LEU A 117 8.84 11.45 11.26
N ARG A 118 9.63 10.90 12.17
CA ARG A 118 9.29 9.68 12.89
C ARG A 118 7.97 9.83 13.64
N ASP A 119 7.85 10.89 14.43
CA ASP A 119 6.65 11.16 15.22
C ASP A 119 5.41 11.35 14.32
N SER A 120 5.57 11.99 13.16
CA SER A 120 4.47 12.19 12.20
C SER A 120 4.04 10.87 11.55
N ILE A 121 4.99 10.01 11.15
CA ILE A 121 4.73 8.68 10.61
C ILE A 121 4.02 7.80 11.64
N GLU A 122 4.47 7.79 12.89
CA GLU A 122 3.81 7.07 13.98
C GLU A 122 2.37 7.53 14.19
N LYS A 123 2.12 8.84 14.20
CA LYS A 123 0.76 9.40 14.34
C LYS A 123 -0.14 9.03 13.15
N LEU A 124 0.39 9.04 11.93
CA LEU A 124 -0.38 8.64 10.74
C LEU A 124 -0.71 7.15 10.77
N SER A 125 0.22 6.30 11.18
CA SER A 125 0.02 4.85 11.28
C SER A 125 -1.03 4.45 12.32
N LEU A 126 -1.29 5.29 13.33
CA LEU A 126 -2.38 5.06 14.28
C LEU A 126 -3.77 5.07 13.60
N ASN A 127 -3.92 5.81 12.49
CA ASN A 127 -5.18 5.96 11.78
C ASN A 127 -5.21 5.21 10.45
N ASP A 128 -4.12 4.57 10.08
CA ASP A 128 -4.00 3.83 8.83
C ASP A 128 -3.29 2.49 9.04
N SER A 129 -4.09 1.45 9.24
CA SER A 129 -3.58 0.09 9.46
C SER A 129 -2.94 -0.55 8.23
N SER A 130 -3.08 0.05 7.05
CA SER A 130 -2.47 -0.40 5.80
C SER A 130 -1.11 0.22 5.55
N PHE A 131 -0.78 1.30 6.26
CA PHE A 131 0.49 1.98 6.17
C PHE A 131 1.56 1.23 6.97
N GLN A 132 2.62 0.81 6.29
CA GLN A 132 3.76 0.11 6.90
C GLN A 132 5.01 0.96 6.72
N TYR A 133 5.90 0.95 7.69
CA TYR A 133 7.16 1.67 7.63
C TYR A 133 8.26 0.97 8.41
N GLU A 134 9.47 1.15 7.96
CA GLU A 134 10.71 0.73 8.62
C GLU A 134 11.77 1.82 8.46
N THR A 135 12.73 1.88 9.36
CA THR A 135 13.83 2.84 9.25
C THR A 135 14.72 2.51 8.06
N GLU A 136 15.08 3.51 7.29
CA GLU A 136 15.99 3.39 6.15
C GLU A 136 17.14 4.38 6.31
N ASN A 137 18.33 4.01 5.86
CA ASN A 137 19.48 4.89 5.82
C ASN A 137 20.04 4.90 4.39
N SER A 138 20.09 6.08 3.80
CA SER A 138 20.68 6.32 2.48
C SER A 138 22.00 7.06 2.64
N ALA A 139 23.01 6.62 1.92
CA ALA A 139 24.31 7.32 1.91
C ALA A 139 24.20 8.75 1.36
N ALA A 140 23.23 8.98 0.44
CA ALA A 140 22.99 10.27 -0.18
C ALA A 140 22.02 11.17 0.61
N LEU A 141 20.97 10.59 1.22
CA LEU A 141 19.87 11.33 1.85
C LEU A 141 19.87 11.28 3.38
N GLY A 142 20.73 10.44 3.98
CA GLY A 142 20.76 10.25 5.43
C GLY A 142 19.66 9.33 5.94
N PHE A 143 19.17 9.60 7.15
CA PHE A 143 18.14 8.80 7.79
C PHE A 143 16.75 9.17 7.30
N GLY A 144 15.93 8.16 7.07
CA GLY A 144 14.54 8.25 6.65
C GLY A 144 13.76 6.99 6.94
N PHE A 145 12.67 6.80 6.23
CA PHE A 145 11.79 5.64 6.39
C PHE A 145 11.45 5.04 5.05
N ARG A 146 11.57 3.72 4.94
CA ARG A 146 10.96 2.97 3.86
C ARG A 146 9.52 2.68 4.20
N CYS A 147 8.63 3.16 3.35
CA CYS A 147 7.19 3.10 3.59
C CYS A 147 6.51 2.26 2.53
N GLY A 148 5.53 1.45 2.97
CA GLY A 148 4.68 0.65 2.12
C GLY A 148 3.28 1.23 2.00
N PHE A 149 2.77 1.33 0.78
CA PHE A 149 1.51 1.96 0.42
C PHE A 149 0.62 1.01 -0.38
N LEU A 150 -0.69 1.18 -0.31
CA LEU A 150 -1.65 0.43 -1.13
C LEU A 150 -1.54 0.74 -2.63
N GLY A 151 -1.03 1.93 -2.96
CA GLY A 151 -0.84 2.42 -4.31
C GLY A 151 -0.33 3.85 -4.32
N LEU A 152 -0.14 4.43 -5.51
CA LEU A 152 0.39 5.80 -5.67
C LEU A 152 -0.47 6.86 -5.00
N LEU A 153 -1.79 6.80 -5.14
CA LEU A 153 -2.68 7.76 -4.50
C LEU A 153 -2.54 7.74 -2.97
N HIS A 154 -2.37 6.56 -2.38
CA HIS A 154 -2.13 6.44 -0.94
C HIS A 154 -0.79 7.09 -0.55
N LEU A 155 0.27 6.87 -1.33
CA LEU A 155 1.57 7.53 -1.15
C LEU A 155 1.43 9.06 -1.21
N GLU A 156 0.74 9.59 -2.22
CA GLU A 156 0.53 11.03 -2.38
C GLU A 156 -0.24 11.64 -1.20
N ILE A 157 -1.29 10.96 -0.73
CA ILE A 157 -2.07 11.40 0.42
C ILE A 157 -1.21 11.44 1.68
N VAL A 158 -0.44 10.39 1.96
CA VAL A 158 0.42 10.34 3.15
C VAL A 158 1.50 11.41 3.08
N ARG A 159 2.17 11.57 1.92
CA ARG A 159 3.17 12.62 1.71
C ARG A 159 2.58 14.01 1.95
N GLU A 160 1.46 14.33 1.30
CA GLU A 160 0.80 15.63 1.43
C GLU A 160 0.34 15.91 2.88
N ARG A 161 -0.09 14.87 3.60
CA ARG A 161 -0.43 15.00 5.02
C ARG A 161 0.80 15.30 5.87
N ILE A 162 1.92 14.65 5.64
CA ILE A 162 3.17 14.94 6.37
C ILE A 162 3.60 16.38 6.10
N GLU A 163 3.61 16.81 4.85
CA GLU A 163 3.99 18.16 4.47
C GLU A 163 3.06 19.23 5.07
N ARG A 164 1.72 19.02 5.03
CA ARG A 164 0.74 20.03 5.47
C ARG A 164 0.42 19.99 6.96
N GLU A 165 0.28 18.81 7.56
CA GLU A 165 -0.14 18.69 8.97
C GLU A 165 1.05 18.84 9.93
N PHE A 166 2.24 18.43 9.50
CA PHE A 166 3.45 18.44 10.33
C PHE A 166 4.51 19.43 9.87
N ASN A 167 4.32 20.08 8.71
CA ASN A 167 5.23 21.09 8.12
C ASN A 167 6.65 20.55 7.92
N ILE A 168 6.77 19.31 7.39
CA ILE A 168 8.05 18.66 7.09
C ILE A 168 8.14 18.51 5.57
N ASP A 169 9.15 19.11 4.97
CA ASP A 169 9.44 18.95 3.55
C ASP A 169 10.11 17.60 3.28
N LEU A 170 9.60 16.85 2.29
CA LEU A 170 10.01 15.49 2.02
C LEU A 170 10.69 15.31 0.67
N ILE A 171 11.73 14.49 0.66
CA ILE A 171 12.27 13.84 -0.54
C ILE A 171 11.72 12.42 -0.59
N THR A 172 11.10 12.06 -1.73
CA THR A 172 10.60 10.70 -1.96
C THR A 172 11.46 10.00 -3.01
N THR A 173 11.89 8.77 -2.72
CA THR A 173 12.56 7.95 -3.74
C THR A 173 11.57 7.46 -4.78
N ALA A 174 12.07 6.97 -5.92
CA ALA A 174 11.21 6.37 -6.94
C ALA A 174 10.40 5.20 -6.33
N PRO A 175 9.07 5.13 -6.59
CA PRO A 175 8.27 4.01 -6.11
C PRO A 175 8.79 2.70 -6.71
N SER A 176 8.80 1.65 -5.90
CA SER A 176 9.26 0.32 -6.28
C SER A 176 8.29 -0.75 -5.78
N VAL A 177 8.48 -1.96 -6.27
CA VAL A 177 7.78 -3.17 -5.82
C VAL A 177 8.75 -4.07 -5.06
N ILE A 178 8.26 -5.10 -4.39
CA ILE A 178 9.10 -6.12 -3.79
C ILE A 178 9.49 -7.14 -4.87
N TYR A 179 10.77 -7.42 -5.00
CA TYR A 179 11.30 -8.44 -5.90
C TYR A 179 11.70 -9.70 -5.10
N LYS A 180 11.60 -10.87 -5.72
CA LYS A 180 12.16 -12.10 -5.18
C LYS A 180 13.44 -12.45 -5.93
N ILE A 181 14.53 -12.56 -5.21
CA ILE A 181 15.85 -12.89 -5.77
C ILE A 181 16.20 -14.32 -5.40
N HIS A 182 16.32 -15.16 -6.39
CA HIS A 182 16.83 -16.53 -6.25
C HIS A 182 18.34 -16.49 -6.32
N LEU A 183 19.00 -16.88 -5.24
CA LEU A 183 20.45 -16.92 -5.16
C LEU A 183 21.00 -18.25 -5.69
N THR A 184 22.28 -18.24 -6.08
CA THR A 184 23.00 -19.44 -6.58
C THR A 184 23.17 -20.51 -5.52
N ASN A 185 23.14 -20.13 -4.22
CA ASN A 185 23.19 -21.08 -3.09
C ASN A 185 21.85 -21.78 -2.81
N GLY A 186 20.77 -21.38 -3.51
CA GLY A 186 19.42 -21.93 -3.38
C GLY A 186 18.47 -21.13 -2.48
N ASP A 187 18.96 -20.11 -1.79
CA ASP A 187 18.12 -19.23 -0.98
C ASP A 187 17.27 -18.29 -1.85
N VAL A 188 16.12 -17.89 -1.34
CA VAL A 188 15.27 -16.86 -1.94
C VAL A 188 15.12 -15.72 -0.95
N ILE A 189 15.48 -14.51 -1.39
CA ILE A 189 15.37 -13.30 -0.57
C ILE A 189 14.37 -12.34 -1.20
N GLU A 190 13.68 -11.58 -0.36
CA GLU A 190 12.85 -10.47 -0.78
C GLU A 190 13.68 -9.19 -0.81
N LEU A 191 13.70 -8.53 -1.96
CA LEU A 191 14.40 -7.27 -2.15
C LEU A 191 13.40 -6.12 -2.12
N HIS A 192 13.47 -5.32 -1.10
CA HIS A 192 12.63 -4.15 -0.89
C HIS A 192 13.27 -2.87 -1.47
N ASN A 193 14.59 -2.72 -1.29
CA ASN A 193 15.32 -1.57 -1.78
C ASN A 193 16.27 -2.00 -2.93
N PRO A 194 16.17 -1.38 -4.12
CA PRO A 194 17.09 -1.65 -5.23
C PRO A 194 18.58 -1.45 -4.88
N ALA A 195 18.89 -0.58 -3.91
CA ALA A 195 20.27 -0.36 -3.47
C ALA A 195 20.91 -1.63 -2.88
N ASP A 196 20.12 -2.46 -2.17
CA ASP A 196 20.56 -3.66 -1.47
C ASP A 196 20.66 -4.90 -2.37
N MET A 197 20.56 -4.72 -3.69
CA MET A 197 20.65 -5.82 -4.64
C MET A 197 21.99 -6.53 -4.52
N PRO A 198 22.01 -7.89 -4.32
CA PRO A 198 23.24 -8.66 -4.26
C PRO A 198 24.06 -8.54 -5.55
N GLU A 199 25.33 -8.94 -5.47
CA GLU A 199 26.18 -9.03 -6.65
C GLU A 199 25.57 -9.96 -7.70
N VAL A 200 25.62 -9.57 -8.96
CA VAL A 200 25.00 -10.28 -10.09
C VAL A 200 25.48 -11.72 -10.21
N THR A 201 26.73 -12.01 -9.82
CA THR A 201 27.33 -13.35 -9.79
C THR A 201 26.63 -14.31 -8.83
N ASN A 202 26.00 -13.79 -7.80
CA ASN A 202 25.27 -14.55 -6.79
C ASN A 202 23.78 -14.73 -7.12
N ILE A 203 23.30 -14.10 -8.20
CA ILE A 203 21.90 -14.13 -8.60
C ILE A 203 21.68 -15.19 -9.68
N LYS A 204 20.74 -16.09 -9.44
CA LYS A 204 20.28 -17.08 -10.41
C LYS A 204 19.10 -16.59 -11.23
N ALA A 205 18.13 -15.94 -10.58
CA ALA A 205 16.95 -15.38 -11.22
C ALA A 205 16.36 -14.25 -10.35
N ILE A 206 15.67 -13.33 -10.98
CA ILE A 206 14.90 -12.25 -10.30
C ILE A 206 13.45 -12.38 -10.75
N GLU A 207 12.55 -12.43 -9.80
CA GLU A 207 11.10 -12.43 -10.04
C GLU A 207 10.51 -11.08 -9.62
N GLU A 208 9.59 -10.60 -10.45
CA GLU A 208 8.78 -9.40 -10.16
C GLU A 208 7.30 -9.77 -10.04
N PRO A 209 6.53 -9.00 -9.25
CA PRO A 209 5.10 -9.23 -9.10
C PRO A 209 4.36 -8.82 -10.38
N TRP A 210 3.41 -9.65 -10.79
CA TRP A 210 2.50 -9.41 -11.91
C TRP A 210 1.08 -9.19 -11.42
N ILE A 211 0.32 -8.44 -12.19
CA ILE A 211 -1.09 -8.14 -11.94
C ILE A 211 -1.94 -8.53 -13.15
N LYS A 212 -3.17 -8.92 -12.87
CA LYS A 212 -4.23 -8.97 -13.87
C LYS A 212 -5.00 -7.66 -13.85
N ALA A 213 -4.83 -6.89 -14.89
CA ALA A 213 -5.45 -5.58 -15.07
C ALA A 213 -6.71 -5.69 -15.93
N THR A 214 -7.79 -5.06 -15.49
CA THR A 214 -9.04 -4.92 -16.26
C THR A 214 -9.23 -3.45 -16.61
N ILE A 215 -9.25 -3.13 -17.89
CA ILE A 215 -9.40 -1.78 -18.41
C ILE A 215 -10.71 -1.69 -19.17
N LEU A 216 -11.57 -0.74 -18.79
CA LEU A 216 -12.80 -0.45 -19.51
C LEU A 216 -12.65 0.92 -20.20
N VAL A 217 -12.80 0.95 -21.51
CA VAL A 217 -12.53 2.13 -22.32
C VAL A 217 -13.49 2.23 -23.52
N PRO A 218 -13.90 3.45 -23.97
CA PRO A 218 -14.62 3.61 -25.22
C PRO A 218 -13.80 3.10 -26.43
N ASP A 219 -14.47 2.53 -27.42
CA ASP A 219 -13.85 1.88 -28.57
C ASP A 219 -12.88 2.80 -29.34
N GLU A 220 -13.18 4.09 -29.42
CA GLU A 220 -12.33 5.10 -30.06
C GLU A 220 -10.91 5.21 -29.50
N TYR A 221 -10.72 4.90 -28.18
CA TYR A 221 -9.43 4.94 -27.51
C TYR A 221 -8.77 3.56 -27.36
N LEU A 222 -9.45 2.48 -27.77
CA LEU A 222 -9.00 1.11 -27.58
C LEU A 222 -7.57 0.90 -28.13
N GLY A 223 -7.32 1.31 -29.36
CA GLY A 223 -6.00 1.14 -30.00
C GLY A 223 -4.86 1.81 -29.23
N ALA A 224 -5.10 3.01 -28.68
CA ALA A 224 -4.09 3.72 -27.87
C ALA A 224 -3.84 3.03 -26.53
N VAL A 225 -4.86 2.46 -25.91
CA VAL A 225 -4.75 1.70 -24.67
C VAL A 225 -4.02 0.37 -24.88
N LEU A 226 -4.33 -0.37 -25.93
CA LEU A 226 -3.61 -1.60 -26.29
C LEU A 226 -2.12 -1.33 -26.49
N LYS A 227 -1.78 -0.30 -27.26
CA LYS A 227 -0.40 0.12 -27.47
C LYS A 227 0.31 0.48 -26.16
N LEU A 228 -0.36 1.22 -25.26
CA LEU A 228 0.19 1.55 -23.94
C LEU A 228 0.50 0.29 -23.13
N CYS A 229 -0.40 -0.69 -23.09
CA CYS A 229 -0.19 -1.95 -22.38
C CYS A 229 0.99 -2.75 -22.97
N GLU A 230 1.12 -2.82 -24.31
CA GLU A 230 2.25 -3.45 -24.98
C GLU A 230 3.58 -2.74 -24.67
N GLU A 231 3.58 -1.41 -24.67
CA GLU A 231 4.74 -0.62 -24.24
C GLU A 231 5.14 -0.88 -22.80
N ARG A 232 4.27 -1.41 -21.96
CA ARG A 232 4.49 -1.77 -20.55
C ARG A 232 4.69 -3.26 -20.34
N ARG A 233 5.14 -3.99 -21.35
CA ARG A 233 5.40 -5.45 -21.30
C ARG A 233 4.13 -6.26 -21.00
N GLY A 234 2.96 -5.70 -21.27
CA GLY A 234 1.70 -6.36 -21.01
C GLY A 234 1.41 -7.47 -22.02
N HIS A 235 0.74 -8.52 -21.54
CA HIS A 235 0.21 -9.60 -22.36
C HIS A 235 -1.32 -9.56 -22.32
N GLN A 236 -1.93 -9.39 -23.50
CA GLN A 236 -3.39 -9.40 -23.60
C GLN A 236 -3.94 -10.79 -23.29
N VAL A 237 -4.84 -10.85 -22.30
CA VAL A 237 -5.51 -12.09 -21.91
C VAL A 237 -6.87 -12.21 -22.56
N ASP A 238 -7.64 -11.12 -22.58
CA ASP A 238 -9.00 -11.10 -23.12
C ASP A 238 -9.39 -9.73 -23.63
N LEU A 239 -10.35 -9.69 -24.59
CA LEU A 239 -11.00 -8.48 -25.08
C LEU A 239 -12.47 -8.79 -25.33
N THR A 240 -13.33 -8.14 -24.58
CA THR A 240 -14.77 -8.25 -24.70
C THR A 240 -15.43 -6.87 -24.78
N TYR A 241 -16.70 -6.82 -25.15
CA TYR A 241 -17.44 -5.57 -25.22
C TYR A 241 -18.59 -5.57 -24.21
N ALA A 242 -18.65 -4.49 -23.42
CA ALA A 242 -19.75 -4.20 -22.50
C ALA A 242 -20.52 -2.98 -23.03
N GLY A 243 -21.53 -3.22 -23.87
CA GLY A 243 -22.26 -2.19 -24.59
C GLY A 243 -21.36 -1.49 -25.62
N THR A 244 -21.12 -0.18 -25.47
CA THR A 244 -20.28 0.66 -26.35
C THR A 244 -18.84 0.79 -25.86
N ARG A 245 -18.46 0.06 -24.80
CA ARG A 245 -17.11 0.08 -24.25
C ARG A 245 -16.42 -1.24 -24.44
N ALA A 246 -15.15 -1.20 -24.78
CA ALA A 246 -14.26 -2.34 -24.77
C ALA A 246 -13.79 -2.60 -23.31
N MET A 247 -13.86 -3.84 -22.89
CA MET A 247 -13.25 -4.34 -21.66
C MET A 247 -12.06 -5.20 -22.05
N VAL A 248 -10.87 -4.76 -21.66
CA VAL A 248 -9.60 -5.41 -21.99
C VAL A 248 -8.99 -5.95 -20.70
N VAL A 249 -8.54 -7.19 -20.76
CA VAL A 249 -7.81 -7.84 -19.66
C VAL A 249 -6.38 -8.05 -20.07
N TYR A 250 -5.45 -7.57 -19.26
CA TYR A 250 -4.01 -7.69 -19.47
C TYR A 250 -3.31 -8.26 -18.23
N ASP A 251 -2.33 -9.12 -18.45
CA ASP A 251 -1.29 -9.38 -17.46
C ASP A 251 -0.20 -8.30 -17.63
N LEU A 252 0.11 -7.60 -16.55
CA LEU A 252 1.10 -6.50 -16.52
C LEU A 252 2.06 -6.69 -15.35
N PRO A 253 3.36 -6.39 -15.52
CA PRO A 253 4.26 -6.28 -14.37
C PRO A 253 3.88 -5.09 -13.51
N LEU A 254 3.72 -5.28 -12.20
CA LEU A 254 3.29 -4.22 -11.30
C LEU A 254 4.27 -3.03 -11.33
N ASN A 255 5.58 -3.30 -11.45
CA ASN A 255 6.59 -2.25 -11.53
C ASN A 255 6.40 -1.28 -12.71
N GLU A 256 5.86 -1.75 -13.83
CA GLU A 256 5.57 -0.89 -15.00
C GLU A 256 4.30 -0.04 -14.79
N VAL A 257 3.48 -0.39 -13.81
CA VAL A 257 2.22 0.30 -13.50
C VAL A 257 2.42 1.38 -12.43
N VAL A 258 3.29 1.14 -11.45
CA VAL A 258 3.47 2.05 -10.30
C VAL A 258 4.17 3.37 -10.62
N PHE A 259 4.70 3.58 -11.82
CA PHE A 259 5.32 4.86 -12.17
C PHE A 259 4.30 5.87 -12.73
N ASP A 260 3.99 5.76 -13.99
CA ASP A 260 3.22 6.76 -14.75
C ASP A 260 2.12 6.12 -15.62
N PHE A 261 1.87 4.82 -15.47
CA PHE A 261 0.91 4.10 -16.29
C PHE A 261 -0.50 4.69 -16.16
N TYR A 262 -0.94 4.99 -14.95
CA TYR A 262 -2.28 5.50 -14.71
C TYR A 262 -2.49 6.88 -15.36
N ASP A 263 -1.52 7.77 -15.23
CA ASP A 263 -1.57 9.11 -15.84
C ASP A 263 -1.56 9.02 -17.36
N ARG A 264 -0.70 8.15 -17.91
CA ARG A 264 -0.68 7.89 -19.35
C ARG A 264 -1.98 7.26 -19.83
N LEU A 265 -2.55 6.31 -19.09
CA LEU A 265 -3.83 5.70 -19.41
C LEU A 265 -4.94 6.76 -19.48
N LYS A 266 -5.00 7.66 -18.50
CA LYS A 266 -5.94 8.78 -18.49
C LYS A 266 -5.69 9.73 -19.66
N SER A 267 -4.45 10.06 -19.93
CA SER A 267 -4.08 10.92 -21.06
C SER A 267 -4.49 10.34 -22.41
N VAL A 268 -4.15 9.07 -22.70
CA VAL A 268 -4.46 8.46 -24.02
C VAL A 268 -5.94 8.13 -24.22
N SER A 269 -6.72 8.12 -23.14
CA SER A 269 -8.17 7.87 -23.16
C SER A 269 -9.00 9.12 -22.86
N SER A 270 -8.40 10.32 -22.85
CA SER A 270 -9.08 11.57 -22.47
C SER A 270 -9.83 11.48 -21.13
N GLY A 271 -9.31 10.69 -20.18
CA GLY A 271 -9.91 10.46 -18.87
C GLY A 271 -11.02 9.40 -18.83
N TYR A 272 -11.40 8.81 -19.95
CA TYR A 272 -12.54 7.88 -20.00
C TYR A 272 -12.21 6.45 -19.62
N ALA A 273 -10.94 6.03 -19.59
CA ALA A 273 -10.58 4.69 -19.16
C ALA A 273 -10.75 4.52 -17.65
N SER A 274 -11.35 3.41 -17.24
CA SER A 274 -11.27 2.90 -15.87
C SER A 274 -10.26 1.76 -15.81
N PHE A 275 -9.59 1.63 -14.66
CA PHE A 275 -8.54 0.66 -14.42
C PHE A 275 -8.74 0.02 -13.06
N ASP A 276 -8.82 -1.28 -13.04
CA ASP A 276 -8.85 -2.11 -11.85
C ASP A 276 -7.85 -3.25 -12.01
N TRP A 277 -7.29 -3.75 -10.91
CA TRP A 277 -6.31 -4.82 -10.99
C TRP A 277 -6.31 -5.70 -9.74
N GLN A 278 -5.80 -6.91 -9.91
CA GLN A 278 -5.60 -7.88 -8.85
C GLN A 278 -4.19 -8.44 -8.93
N MET A 279 -3.57 -8.65 -7.77
CA MET A 279 -2.28 -9.33 -7.72
C MET A 279 -2.41 -10.76 -8.26
N GLU A 280 -1.47 -11.13 -9.09
CA GLU A 280 -1.20 -12.50 -9.52
C GLU A 280 0.09 -13.03 -8.88
N ASP A 281 0.74 -13.96 -9.56
CA ASP A 281 1.99 -14.55 -9.10
C ASP A 281 3.21 -13.71 -9.50
N TYR A 282 4.34 -14.06 -8.92
CA TYR A 282 5.65 -13.56 -9.34
C TYR A 282 6.12 -14.30 -10.59
N LYS A 283 6.75 -13.59 -11.52
CA LYS A 283 7.33 -14.17 -12.73
C LYS A 283 8.80 -13.77 -12.87
N ALA A 284 9.63 -14.73 -13.25
CA ALA A 284 11.05 -14.49 -13.49
C ALA A 284 11.25 -13.74 -14.80
N GLU A 285 11.99 -12.64 -14.76
CA GLU A 285 12.24 -11.77 -15.89
C GLU A 285 13.71 -11.31 -15.95
N LYS A 286 14.13 -10.78 -17.09
CA LYS A 286 15.48 -10.24 -17.29
C LYS A 286 15.62 -8.86 -16.66
N LEU A 287 15.68 -8.82 -15.36
CA LEU A 287 15.76 -7.58 -14.59
C LEU A 287 17.23 -7.24 -14.27
N VAL A 288 17.52 -5.94 -14.29
CA VAL A 288 18.84 -5.39 -13.97
C VAL A 288 18.71 -4.18 -13.06
N LYS A 289 19.68 -4.00 -12.17
CA LYS A 289 19.81 -2.75 -11.39
C LYS A 289 20.43 -1.69 -12.30
N MET A 290 19.74 -0.56 -12.42
CA MET A 290 20.25 0.65 -13.03
C MET A 290 20.65 1.62 -11.92
N SER A 291 21.93 1.99 -11.88
CA SER A 291 22.46 2.98 -10.93
C SER A 291 22.71 4.30 -11.66
N VAL A 292 22.39 5.38 -11.00
CA VAL A 292 22.71 6.74 -11.47
C VAL A 292 23.97 7.21 -10.77
N LEU A 293 24.95 7.68 -11.54
CA LEU A 293 26.19 8.23 -11.01
C LEU A 293 26.10 9.76 -11.06
N VAL A 294 26.38 10.40 -9.94
CA VAL A 294 26.53 11.84 -9.85
C VAL A 294 27.99 12.13 -9.53
N ASN A 295 28.68 12.81 -10.41
CA ASN A 295 30.11 13.05 -10.30
C ASN A 295 30.96 11.76 -10.13
N GLU A 296 30.60 10.73 -10.94
CA GLU A 296 31.21 9.37 -10.95
C GLU A 296 30.90 8.50 -9.69
N GLU A 297 30.19 9.02 -8.70
CA GLU A 297 29.80 8.29 -7.51
C GLU A 297 28.34 7.79 -7.62
N PRO A 298 28.04 6.53 -7.29
CA PRO A 298 26.70 5.99 -7.35
C PRO A 298 25.84 6.59 -6.22
N VAL A 299 24.62 7.03 -6.59
CA VAL A 299 23.62 7.52 -5.65
C VAL A 299 22.60 6.42 -5.41
N ASP A 300 22.59 5.87 -4.21
CA ASP A 300 21.73 4.75 -3.81
C ASP A 300 20.24 5.06 -3.95
N ALA A 301 19.81 6.25 -3.53
CA ALA A 301 18.44 6.72 -3.62
C ALA A 301 17.88 6.80 -5.06
N LEU A 302 18.75 6.86 -6.07
CA LEU A 302 18.39 6.88 -7.49
C LEU A 302 18.47 5.50 -8.15
N SER A 303 18.84 4.46 -7.42
CA SER A 303 18.91 3.10 -7.94
C SER A 303 17.51 2.55 -8.21
N VAL A 304 17.31 1.96 -9.38
CA VAL A 304 16.04 1.33 -9.77
C VAL A 304 16.28 -0.02 -10.43
N ILE A 305 15.31 -0.92 -10.30
CA ILE A 305 15.31 -2.19 -11.04
C ILE A 305 14.43 -2.03 -12.27
N VAL A 306 14.99 -2.37 -13.43
CA VAL A 306 14.33 -2.23 -14.73
C VAL A 306 14.55 -3.48 -15.58
N HIS A 307 13.67 -3.71 -16.54
CA HIS A 307 13.90 -4.75 -17.53
C HIS A 307 15.11 -4.42 -18.42
N ALA A 308 15.99 -5.38 -18.68
CA ALA A 308 17.26 -5.18 -19.39
C ALA A 308 17.06 -4.49 -20.74
N ASP A 309 16.06 -4.90 -21.52
CA ASP A 309 15.79 -4.36 -22.86
C ASP A 309 15.30 -2.90 -22.82
N ARG A 310 14.91 -2.39 -21.66
CA ARG A 310 14.38 -1.03 -21.47
C ARG A 310 15.31 -0.13 -20.66
N SER A 311 16.38 -0.67 -20.13
CA SER A 311 17.32 0.05 -19.26
C SER A 311 17.89 1.29 -19.92
N PHE A 312 18.29 1.20 -21.20
CA PHE A 312 18.83 2.33 -21.96
C PHE A 312 17.81 3.48 -22.13
N ASN A 313 16.58 3.15 -22.55
CA ASN A 313 15.55 4.16 -22.75
C ASN A 313 15.14 4.81 -21.42
N ARG A 314 15.07 4.05 -20.35
CA ARG A 314 14.77 4.55 -19.02
C ARG A 314 15.85 5.50 -18.52
N GLY A 315 17.12 5.10 -18.64
CA GLY A 315 18.25 5.94 -18.26
C GLY A 315 18.31 7.24 -19.07
N ARG A 316 18.09 7.17 -20.39
CA ARG A 316 18.04 8.35 -21.25
C ARG A 316 16.95 9.33 -20.84
N THR A 317 15.75 8.85 -20.53
CA THR A 317 14.65 9.70 -20.07
C THR A 317 14.98 10.39 -18.74
N CYS A 318 15.59 9.65 -17.80
CA CYS A 318 16.02 10.19 -16.53
C CYS A 318 17.04 11.35 -16.71
N LEU A 319 18.04 11.16 -17.57
CA LEU A 319 19.09 12.16 -17.82
C LEU A 319 18.58 13.41 -18.57
N LEU A 320 17.59 13.26 -19.47
CA LEU A 320 17.01 14.40 -20.18
C LEU A 320 16.19 15.31 -19.29
N TYR A 321 15.58 14.79 -18.22
CA TYR A 321 14.84 15.60 -17.24
C TYR A 321 15.75 16.41 -16.31
N THR A 322 17.03 16.07 -16.21
CA THR A 322 18.01 16.74 -15.33
C THR A 322 18.91 17.73 -16.08
N SER A 323 18.73 17.91 -17.38
CA SER A 323 19.62 18.73 -18.23
C SER A 323 19.06 20.12 -18.60
N ASP A 324 17.94 20.54 -17.99
CA ASP A 324 17.37 21.90 -18.14
C ASP A 324 17.68 22.76 -16.85
#